data_4c14882386eff157e2e26b89bddf89d2
#
_entry.id   4c14882386eff157e2e26b89bddf89d2
#
_cell.length_a   1.000
_cell.length_b   1.000
_cell.length_c   1.000
_cell.angle_alpha   90.00
_cell.angle_beta   90.00
_cell.angle_gamma   90.00
#
_symmetry.space_group_name_H-M   'P 1'
#
loop_
_entity.id
_entity.type
_entity.pdbx_description
1 polymer ?
#
loop_
_entity_poly.entity_id
_entity_poly.type
_entity_poly.pdbx_seq_one_letter_code
_entity_poly.pdbx_strand_id
1 'polypeptide(L)'
;MSGGVDSSVSAALLKQQGYQVQGVYMRNWDTSDEKGVCTSREDWEDVQRVCEVLKIECRHVDFVKEYWNDVFEKTLEDYAHGLTPNPDIACNSYIKFGALLDQIPKDAMLATGHYCRSTPDGKLLRGRERRKDQSYYLSTVPQEALRRTLFPLGDIESKTDVKRMASSLGLDFIAKKKESMGICFVGQRKRFAQFLEQYIDQPPGPVVDLEDKVIGEHQGLYAYTIGQASRICHGSHKWVVAKKIMSENKLVVVPGTNHPALFHQGCSARDWVWIHHQPPAEFNGQMVIDAQIRYRQLPEKAVLSVKDGKYHVEFNEPIRAIAAGQQVVIWDNDWCLGGGVIDEVY
;
A
#
# COMPACT_ATOMS: atom_id res chain seq x y z
N MET A 1 -2.62 -14.91 9.00
CA MET A 1 -3.93 -15.10 8.32
C MET A 1 -4.82 -13.91 8.67
N SER A 2 -5.62 -13.42 7.73
CA SER A 2 -6.42 -12.19 7.89
C SER A 2 -7.94 -12.44 7.91
N GLY A 3 -8.38 -13.70 7.93
CA GLY A 3 -9.80 -14.03 7.74
C GLY A 3 -10.31 -13.81 6.30
N GLY A 4 -9.42 -13.52 5.36
CA GLY A 4 -9.75 -13.34 3.95
C GLY A 4 -9.39 -14.55 3.08
N VAL A 5 -9.98 -14.62 1.87
CA VAL A 5 -9.81 -15.76 0.94
C VAL A 5 -8.35 -16.01 0.56
N ASP A 6 -7.58 -14.95 0.33
CA ASP A 6 -6.20 -15.06 -0.19
C ASP A 6 -5.27 -15.76 0.82
N SER A 7 -5.29 -15.36 2.09
CA SER A 7 -4.48 -15.99 3.14
C SER A 7 -4.94 -17.42 3.45
N SER A 8 -6.23 -17.68 3.34
CA SER A 8 -6.80 -19.02 3.59
C SER A 8 -6.41 -20.02 2.51
N VAL A 9 -6.48 -19.61 1.23
CA VAL A 9 -6.05 -20.45 0.10
C VAL A 9 -4.53 -20.66 0.13
N SER A 10 -3.75 -19.63 0.50
CA SER A 10 -2.30 -19.78 0.68
C SER A 10 -1.95 -20.86 1.70
N ALA A 11 -2.61 -20.87 2.85
CA ALA A 11 -2.41 -21.90 3.88
C ALA A 11 -2.78 -23.30 3.37
N ALA A 12 -3.89 -23.41 2.64
CA ALA A 12 -4.34 -24.67 2.07
C ALA A 12 -3.38 -25.24 1.00
N LEU A 13 -2.89 -24.39 0.11
CA LEU A 13 -1.92 -24.78 -0.93
C LEU A 13 -0.63 -25.29 -0.31
N LEU A 14 -0.09 -24.62 0.69
CA LEU A 14 1.12 -25.06 1.38
C LEU A 14 0.90 -26.39 2.10
N LYS A 15 -0.25 -26.59 2.74
CA LYS A 15 -0.58 -27.86 3.37
C LYS A 15 -0.66 -28.99 2.33
N GLN A 16 -1.28 -28.76 1.17
CA GLN A 16 -1.33 -29.74 0.08
C GLN A 16 0.07 -30.08 -0.46
N GLN A 17 1.00 -29.14 -0.42
CA GLN A 17 2.41 -29.34 -0.79
C GLN A 17 3.23 -30.08 0.29
N GLY A 18 2.60 -30.45 1.42
CA GLY A 18 3.25 -31.22 2.48
C GLY A 18 3.95 -30.40 3.57
N TYR A 19 3.81 -29.06 3.55
CA TYR A 19 4.36 -28.23 4.62
C TYR A 19 3.58 -28.41 5.93
N GLN A 20 4.28 -28.32 7.05
CA GLN A 20 3.67 -28.12 8.36
C GLN A 20 3.25 -26.65 8.46
N VAL A 21 1.95 -26.38 8.49
CA VAL A 21 1.40 -25.02 8.45
C VAL A 21 0.77 -24.66 9.78
N GLN A 22 1.09 -23.49 10.31
CA GLN A 22 0.42 -22.86 11.43
C GLN A 22 -0.19 -21.52 11.00
N GLY A 23 -1.44 -21.26 11.35
CA GLY A 23 -2.10 -19.97 11.11
C GLY A 23 -1.68 -18.96 12.17
N VAL A 24 -1.30 -17.75 11.74
CA VAL A 24 -1.05 -16.62 12.66
C VAL A 24 -1.97 -15.47 12.27
N TYR A 25 -2.83 -15.06 13.20
CA TYR A 25 -3.65 -13.86 13.08
C TYR A 25 -2.96 -12.69 13.78
N MET A 26 -2.88 -11.54 13.12
CA MET A 26 -2.32 -10.31 13.68
C MET A 26 -3.43 -9.33 14.02
N ARG A 27 -3.47 -8.86 15.26
CA ARG A 27 -4.25 -7.72 15.67
C ARG A 27 -3.37 -6.49 15.64
N ASN A 28 -3.67 -5.54 14.76
CA ASN A 28 -2.87 -4.33 14.59
C ASN A 28 -3.65 -3.06 14.96
N TRP A 29 -4.94 -3.18 15.24
CA TRP A 29 -5.79 -2.05 15.61
C TRP A 29 -6.79 -2.44 16.68
N ASP A 30 -7.03 -1.53 17.62
CA ASP A 30 -8.10 -1.67 18.61
C ASP A 30 -9.26 -0.76 18.25
N THR A 31 -10.42 -1.36 18.00
CA THR A 31 -11.66 -0.64 17.70
C THR A 31 -12.55 -0.49 18.93
N SER A 32 -12.09 -0.89 20.13
CA SER A 32 -12.88 -0.83 21.36
C SER A 32 -13.28 0.59 21.76
N ASP A 33 -12.46 1.59 21.39
CA ASP A 33 -12.73 3.00 21.67
C ASP A 33 -13.60 3.69 20.61
N GLU A 34 -13.91 3.00 19.52
CA GLU A 34 -14.69 3.54 18.43
C GLU A 34 -16.11 2.98 18.45
N LYS A 35 -17.12 3.85 18.31
CA LYS A 35 -18.54 3.45 18.16
C LYS A 35 -18.77 2.68 16.85
N GLY A 36 -18.26 1.45 16.76
CA GLY A 36 -18.34 0.62 15.57
C GLY A 36 -18.16 -0.87 15.87
N VAL A 37 -18.64 -1.71 14.97
CA VAL A 37 -18.48 -3.17 15.03
C VAL A 37 -16.98 -3.49 14.94
N CYS A 38 -16.47 -4.22 15.93
CA CYS A 38 -15.10 -4.70 15.98
C CYS A 38 -14.92 -5.81 14.92
N THR A 39 -14.46 -5.47 13.73
CA THR A 39 -14.18 -6.43 12.65
C THR A 39 -13.08 -7.43 13.03
N SER A 40 -12.17 -7.06 13.95
CA SER A 40 -11.07 -7.93 14.37
C SER A 40 -11.53 -9.21 15.06
N ARG A 41 -12.69 -9.18 15.76
CA ARG A 41 -13.26 -10.37 16.37
C ARG A 41 -13.84 -11.32 15.32
N GLU A 42 -14.62 -10.79 14.39
CA GLU A 42 -15.19 -11.58 13.29
C GLU A 42 -14.08 -12.17 12.40
N ASP A 43 -13.04 -11.41 12.11
CA ASP A 43 -11.89 -11.88 11.32
C ASP A 43 -11.11 -12.98 12.06
N TRP A 44 -11.00 -12.90 13.39
CA TRP A 44 -10.39 -13.95 14.19
C TRP A 44 -11.25 -15.23 14.22
N GLU A 45 -12.56 -15.12 14.38
CA GLU A 45 -13.50 -16.24 14.31
C GLU A 45 -13.43 -16.93 12.92
N ASP A 46 -13.32 -16.16 11.83
CA ASP A 46 -13.11 -16.68 10.49
C ASP A 46 -11.77 -17.43 10.36
N VAL A 47 -10.69 -16.89 10.94
CA VAL A 47 -9.37 -17.57 10.96
C VAL A 47 -9.45 -18.90 11.68
N GLN A 48 -10.08 -18.95 12.87
CA GLN A 48 -10.24 -20.19 13.63
C GLN A 48 -11.00 -21.23 12.82
N ARG A 49 -12.14 -20.83 12.21
CA ARG A 49 -12.93 -21.71 11.36
C ARG A 49 -12.17 -22.25 10.14
N VAL A 50 -11.36 -21.39 9.49
CA VAL A 50 -10.49 -21.84 8.37
C VAL A 50 -9.48 -22.85 8.89
N CYS A 51 -8.84 -22.60 10.02
CA CYS A 51 -7.85 -23.49 10.61
C CYS A 51 -8.45 -24.85 11.00
N GLU A 52 -9.69 -24.87 11.52
CA GLU A 52 -10.44 -26.10 11.78
C GLU A 52 -10.68 -26.92 10.51
N VAL A 53 -11.18 -26.28 9.44
CA VAL A 53 -11.41 -26.94 8.14
C VAL A 53 -10.11 -27.49 7.58
N LEU A 54 -9.05 -26.69 7.64
CA LEU A 54 -7.73 -27.10 7.16
C LEU A 54 -7.00 -28.05 8.12
N LYS A 55 -7.51 -28.29 9.34
CA LYS A 55 -6.84 -29.08 10.39
C LYS A 55 -5.40 -28.60 10.63
N ILE A 56 -5.24 -27.31 10.87
CA ILE A 56 -3.98 -26.66 11.24
C ILE A 56 -4.19 -25.90 12.55
N GLU A 57 -3.13 -25.75 13.32
CA GLU A 57 -3.14 -24.89 14.51
C GLU A 57 -3.20 -23.42 14.13
N CYS A 58 -3.77 -22.59 15.00
CA CYS A 58 -3.69 -21.13 14.84
C CYS A 58 -3.35 -20.45 16.18
N ARG A 59 -2.69 -19.29 16.05
CA ARG A 59 -2.40 -18.42 17.19
C ARG A 59 -2.72 -16.97 16.85
N HIS A 60 -2.98 -16.19 17.86
CA HIS A 60 -3.21 -14.76 17.80
C HIS A 60 -1.97 -14.03 18.32
N VAL A 61 -1.56 -12.96 17.63
CA VAL A 61 -0.50 -12.04 18.06
C VAL A 61 -1.03 -10.61 18.05
N ASP A 62 -0.57 -9.79 18.98
CA ASP A 62 -0.98 -8.40 19.14
C ASP A 62 0.19 -7.47 18.79
N PHE A 63 -0.03 -6.58 17.85
CA PHE A 63 0.91 -5.56 17.39
C PHE A 63 0.27 -4.15 17.39
N VAL A 64 -0.76 -3.93 18.19
CA VAL A 64 -1.45 -2.63 18.25
C VAL A 64 -0.48 -1.51 18.60
N LYS A 65 0.43 -1.72 19.56
CA LYS A 65 1.41 -0.74 19.97
C LYS A 65 2.46 -0.45 18.89
N GLU A 66 3.01 -1.51 18.29
CA GLU A 66 4.01 -1.40 17.22
C GLU A 66 3.39 -0.72 15.98
N TYR A 67 2.18 -1.12 15.61
CA TYR A 67 1.47 -0.48 14.49
C TYR A 67 1.20 1.01 14.76
N TRP A 68 0.78 1.36 15.98
CA TRP A 68 0.57 2.75 16.34
C TRP A 68 1.84 3.58 16.18
N ASN A 69 2.95 3.14 16.77
CA ASN A 69 4.19 3.91 16.81
C ASN A 69 4.91 3.94 15.45
N ASP A 70 4.98 2.78 14.76
CA ASP A 70 5.84 2.64 13.58
C ASP A 70 5.12 2.93 12.26
N VAL A 71 3.77 2.90 12.25
CA VAL A 71 2.97 3.08 11.05
C VAL A 71 2.02 4.26 11.18
N PHE A 72 1.14 4.25 12.19
CA PHE A 72 0.00 5.15 12.22
C PHE A 72 0.39 6.58 12.62
N GLU A 73 1.22 6.76 13.63
CA GLU A 73 1.69 8.08 14.10
C GLU A 73 2.41 8.82 12.96
N LYS A 74 3.35 8.16 12.28
CA LYS A 74 4.04 8.72 11.10
C LYS A 74 3.09 9.05 9.95
N THR A 75 2.07 8.22 9.76
CA THR A 75 1.02 8.47 8.77
C THR A 75 0.22 9.73 9.09
N LEU A 76 -0.12 9.95 10.37
CA LEU A 76 -0.80 11.18 10.82
C LEU A 76 0.06 12.42 10.62
N GLU A 77 1.35 12.35 10.97
CA GLU A 77 2.32 13.44 10.76
C GLU A 77 2.41 13.82 9.27
N ASP A 78 2.55 12.85 8.39
CA ASP A 78 2.58 13.07 6.94
C ASP A 78 1.29 13.76 6.44
N TYR A 79 0.11 13.29 6.86
CA TYR A 79 -1.16 13.94 6.52
C TYR A 79 -1.26 15.36 7.07
N ALA A 80 -0.80 15.61 8.28
CA ALA A 80 -0.77 16.94 8.89
C ALA A 80 0.13 17.91 8.11
N HIS A 81 1.20 17.40 7.48
CA HIS A 81 2.07 18.15 6.58
C HIS A 81 1.58 18.22 5.12
N GLY A 82 0.34 17.77 4.85
CA GLY A 82 -0.27 17.84 3.52
C GLY A 82 0.19 16.76 2.55
N LEU A 83 1.01 15.82 3.00
CA LEU A 83 1.45 14.68 2.21
C LEU A 83 0.31 13.67 2.01
N THR A 84 0.53 12.69 1.18
CA THR A 84 -0.40 11.58 0.95
C THR A 84 0.31 10.25 1.20
N PRO A 85 0.50 9.83 2.46
CA PRO A 85 1.25 8.62 2.80
C PRO A 85 0.55 7.33 2.38
N ASN A 86 1.32 6.24 2.35
CA ASN A 86 0.81 4.90 2.09
C ASN A 86 1.13 3.97 3.28
N PRO A 87 0.24 3.90 4.28
CA PRO A 87 0.48 3.10 5.49
C PRO A 87 0.58 1.59 5.23
N ASP A 88 0.07 1.08 4.10
CA ASP A 88 0.17 -0.35 3.78
C ASP A 88 1.62 -0.77 3.49
N ILE A 89 2.45 0.10 2.91
CA ILE A 89 3.88 -0.16 2.71
C ILE A 89 4.60 -0.23 4.05
N ALA A 90 4.39 0.76 4.92
CA ALA A 90 4.97 0.78 6.26
C ALA A 90 4.53 -0.42 7.10
N CYS A 91 3.24 -0.78 7.05
CA CYS A 91 2.72 -1.96 7.72
C CYS A 91 3.40 -3.26 7.24
N ASN A 92 3.59 -3.41 5.93
CA ASN A 92 4.31 -4.57 5.42
C ASN A 92 5.74 -4.59 5.96
N SER A 93 6.49 -3.49 5.83
CA SER A 93 7.91 -3.45 6.22
C SER A 93 8.13 -3.61 7.72
N TYR A 94 7.41 -2.86 8.56
CA TYR A 94 7.67 -2.83 10.00
C TYR A 94 6.92 -3.90 10.78
N ILE A 95 5.68 -4.21 10.39
CA ILE A 95 4.85 -5.13 11.18
C ILE A 95 4.92 -6.55 10.59
N LYS A 96 4.55 -6.72 9.32
CA LYS A 96 4.37 -8.06 8.74
C LYS A 96 5.69 -8.76 8.45
N PHE A 97 6.63 -8.04 7.84
CA PHE A 97 7.97 -8.56 7.49
C PHE A 97 9.07 -8.09 8.44
N GLY A 98 8.71 -7.33 9.48
CA GLY A 98 9.53 -6.99 10.63
C GLY A 98 9.06 -7.73 11.88
N ALA A 99 8.29 -7.07 12.74
CA ALA A 99 7.89 -7.57 14.07
C ALA A 99 7.28 -8.99 14.06
N LEU A 100 6.43 -9.34 13.08
CA LEU A 100 5.91 -10.70 12.99
C LEU A 100 6.99 -11.70 12.58
N LEU A 101 7.84 -11.38 11.61
CA LEU A 101 8.90 -12.27 11.15
C LEU A 101 9.92 -12.56 12.26
N ASP A 102 10.16 -11.60 13.15
CA ASP A 102 11.04 -11.75 14.32
C ASP A 102 10.47 -12.73 15.37
N GLN A 103 9.13 -12.89 15.41
CA GLN A 103 8.46 -13.86 16.28
C GLN A 103 8.35 -15.28 15.68
N ILE A 104 8.77 -15.45 14.42
CA ILE A 104 8.75 -16.75 13.74
C ILE A 104 10.10 -17.44 13.96
N PRO A 105 10.14 -18.75 14.33
CA PRO A 105 11.37 -19.51 14.45
C PRO A 105 12.26 -19.38 13.22
N LYS A 106 13.59 -19.35 13.40
CA LYS A 106 14.54 -19.10 12.30
C LYS A 106 14.51 -20.15 11.18
N ASP A 107 14.09 -21.36 11.51
CA ASP A 107 13.92 -22.50 10.61
C ASP A 107 12.54 -22.54 9.93
N ALA A 108 11.63 -21.65 10.31
CA ALA A 108 10.31 -21.54 9.70
C ALA A 108 10.25 -20.40 8.67
N MET A 109 9.33 -20.56 7.72
CA MET A 109 9.04 -19.58 6.67
C MET A 109 7.74 -18.82 6.98
N LEU A 110 7.73 -17.53 6.71
CA LEU A 110 6.50 -16.74 6.66
C LEU A 110 5.78 -17.02 5.34
N ALA A 111 4.48 -17.25 5.37
CA ALA A 111 3.68 -17.32 4.16
C ALA A 111 2.57 -16.27 4.18
N THR A 112 2.35 -15.60 3.05
CA THR A 112 1.33 -14.55 2.94
C THR A 112 0.51 -14.70 1.67
N GLY A 113 -0.70 -14.14 1.69
CA GLY A 113 -1.62 -14.11 0.55
C GLY A 113 -1.35 -12.98 -0.46
N HIS A 114 -0.15 -12.41 -0.51
CA HIS A 114 0.18 -11.39 -1.50
C HIS A 114 0.34 -12.00 -2.90
N TYR A 115 -0.15 -11.26 -3.89
CA TYR A 115 0.02 -11.57 -5.31
C TYR A 115 1.36 -11.02 -5.81
N CYS A 116 2.42 -11.65 -5.43
CA CYS A 116 3.79 -11.39 -5.89
C CYS A 116 4.58 -12.69 -5.82
N ARG A 117 5.79 -12.70 -6.34
CA ARG A 117 6.68 -13.87 -6.33
C ARG A 117 8.01 -13.48 -5.69
N SER A 118 8.73 -14.46 -5.18
CA SER A 118 10.11 -14.28 -4.74
C SER A 118 10.98 -15.42 -5.25
N THR A 119 12.26 -15.12 -5.40
CA THR A 119 13.27 -16.14 -5.71
C THR A 119 13.96 -16.61 -4.42
N PRO A 120 14.63 -17.77 -4.41
CA PRO A 120 15.35 -18.25 -3.23
C PRO A 120 16.44 -17.30 -2.73
N ASP A 121 17.02 -16.49 -3.62
CA ASP A 121 17.99 -15.45 -3.29
C ASP A 121 17.34 -14.13 -2.81
N GLY A 122 16.01 -14.09 -2.71
CA GLY A 122 15.26 -12.96 -2.13
C GLY A 122 14.98 -11.82 -3.09
N LYS A 123 14.96 -12.06 -4.40
CA LYS A 123 14.41 -11.07 -5.36
C LYS A 123 12.90 -11.06 -5.26
N LEU A 124 12.34 -9.87 -5.15
CA LEU A 124 10.90 -9.65 -5.23
C LEU A 124 10.49 -9.53 -6.70
N LEU A 125 9.56 -10.35 -7.14
CA LEU A 125 9.06 -10.34 -8.51
C LEU A 125 7.57 -10.02 -8.55
N ARG A 126 7.14 -9.38 -9.63
CA ARG A 126 5.71 -9.15 -9.89
C ARG A 126 4.93 -10.45 -9.94
N GLY A 127 3.69 -10.42 -9.47
CA GLY A 127 2.73 -11.50 -9.62
C GLY A 127 2.35 -11.77 -11.08
N ARG A 128 1.91 -12.98 -11.40
CA ARG A 128 1.41 -13.34 -12.75
C ARG A 128 0.15 -12.56 -13.11
N GLU A 129 -0.80 -12.44 -12.19
CA GLU A 129 -1.98 -11.58 -12.33
C GLU A 129 -1.58 -10.11 -12.16
N ARG A 130 -1.22 -9.45 -13.25
CA ARG A 130 -0.68 -8.09 -13.28
C ARG A 130 -1.60 -7.03 -12.65
N ARG A 131 -2.92 -7.22 -12.78
CA ARG A 131 -3.91 -6.30 -12.21
C ARG A 131 -4.04 -6.41 -10.69
N LYS A 132 -3.53 -7.52 -10.13
CA LYS A 132 -3.55 -7.82 -8.69
C LYS A 132 -2.14 -7.82 -8.09
N ASP A 133 -1.11 -7.60 -8.91
CA ASP A 133 0.27 -7.54 -8.43
C ASP A 133 0.41 -6.61 -7.23
N GLN A 134 1.00 -7.13 -6.17
CA GLN A 134 1.18 -6.44 -4.90
C GLN A 134 2.65 -6.22 -4.55
N SER A 135 3.58 -6.46 -5.47
CA SER A 135 5.00 -6.17 -5.27
C SER A 135 5.27 -4.71 -4.91
N TYR A 136 4.43 -3.77 -5.41
CA TYR A 136 4.45 -2.36 -5.02
C TYR A 136 4.42 -2.15 -3.50
N TYR A 137 3.56 -2.87 -2.79
CA TYR A 137 3.43 -2.76 -1.33
C TYR A 137 4.58 -3.38 -0.55
N LEU A 138 5.42 -4.16 -1.21
CA LEU A 138 6.57 -4.85 -0.61
C LEU A 138 7.91 -4.25 -1.03
N SER A 139 7.90 -3.12 -1.71
CA SER A 139 9.08 -2.47 -2.30
C SER A 139 10.15 -2.04 -1.29
N THR A 140 9.80 -1.95 -0.01
CA THR A 140 10.71 -1.60 1.09
C THR A 140 11.00 -2.78 2.03
N VAL A 141 10.52 -3.98 1.69
CA VAL A 141 10.81 -5.20 2.46
C VAL A 141 12.22 -5.68 2.14
N PRO A 142 13.11 -5.86 3.13
CA PRO A 142 14.49 -6.23 2.87
C PRO A 142 14.63 -7.67 2.36
N GLN A 143 15.70 -7.90 1.60
CA GLN A 143 16.03 -9.19 0.97
C GLN A 143 15.97 -10.38 1.95
N GLU A 144 16.48 -10.19 3.18
CA GLU A 144 16.52 -11.24 4.21
C GLU A 144 15.11 -11.70 4.59
N ALA A 145 14.17 -10.77 4.69
CA ALA A 145 12.77 -11.08 4.96
C ALA A 145 12.13 -11.82 3.77
N LEU A 146 12.43 -11.41 2.55
CA LEU A 146 11.94 -12.06 1.32
C LEU A 146 12.48 -13.48 1.16
N ARG A 147 13.75 -13.75 1.54
CA ARG A 147 14.34 -15.12 1.56
C ARG A 147 13.60 -16.06 2.51
N ARG A 148 12.96 -15.52 3.54
CA ARG A 148 12.19 -16.26 4.53
C ARG A 148 10.69 -16.23 4.28
N THR A 149 10.27 -15.86 3.05
CA THR A 149 8.84 -15.68 2.74
C THR A 149 8.42 -16.47 1.52
N LEU A 150 7.23 -17.08 1.61
CA LEU A 150 6.54 -17.77 0.53
C LEU A 150 5.31 -16.97 0.10
N PHE A 151 5.10 -16.88 -1.20
CA PHE A 151 3.93 -16.23 -1.82
C PHE A 151 3.15 -17.23 -2.68
N PRO A 152 2.31 -18.10 -2.08
CA PRO A 152 1.66 -19.19 -2.80
C PRO A 152 0.71 -18.76 -3.91
N LEU A 153 0.27 -17.50 -3.90
CA LEU A 153 -0.64 -16.94 -4.91
C LEU A 153 0.10 -16.25 -6.07
N GLY A 154 1.42 -16.13 -5.99
CA GLY A 154 2.20 -15.33 -6.95
C GLY A 154 2.16 -15.83 -8.39
N ASP A 155 2.01 -17.13 -8.59
CA ASP A 155 1.95 -17.79 -9.91
C ASP A 155 0.50 -17.99 -10.42
N ILE A 156 -0.51 -17.61 -9.64
CA ILE A 156 -1.91 -17.74 -10.05
C ILE A 156 -2.25 -16.61 -11.03
N GLU A 157 -2.81 -16.99 -12.18
CA GLU A 157 -3.12 -16.06 -13.28
C GLU A 157 -4.46 -15.34 -13.12
N SER A 158 -5.36 -15.83 -12.25
CA SER A 158 -6.66 -15.23 -12.05
C SER A 158 -7.14 -15.34 -10.59
N LYS A 159 -7.59 -14.23 -10.03
CA LYS A 159 -8.25 -14.22 -8.71
C LYS A 159 -9.53 -15.05 -8.67
N THR A 160 -10.20 -15.25 -9.79
CA THR A 160 -11.37 -16.14 -9.89
C THR A 160 -10.98 -17.58 -9.55
N ASP A 161 -9.76 -17.99 -9.89
CA ASP A 161 -9.25 -19.31 -9.57
C ASP A 161 -9.04 -19.48 -8.06
N VAL A 162 -8.56 -18.44 -7.38
CA VAL A 162 -8.42 -18.46 -5.92
C VAL A 162 -9.77 -18.68 -5.23
N LYS A 163 -10.84 -18.03 -5.70
CA LYS A 163 -12.19 -18.26 -5.15
C LYS A 163 -12.72 -19.66 -5.44
N ARG A 164 -12.44 -20.19 -6.65
CA ARG A 164 -12.80 -21.58 -6.98
C ARG A 164 -12.03 -22.59 -6.12
N MET A 165 -10.73 -22.36 -5.91
CA MET A 165 -9.91 -23.16 -5.00
C MET A 165 -10.46 -23.13 -3.58
N ALA A 166 -10.83 -21.96 -3.06
CA ALA A 166 -11.43 -21.86 -1.74
C ALA A 166 -12.71 -22.73 -1.62
N SER A 167 -13.59 -22.66 -2.61
CA SER A 167 -14.81 -23.48 -2.62
C SER A 167 -14.51 -24.98 -2.69
N SER A 168 -13.55 -25.42 -3.54
CA SER A 168 -13.16 -26.84 -3.62
C SER A 168 -12.51 -27.37 -2.34
N LEU A 169 -12.02 -26.48 -1.48
CA LEU A 169 -11.40 -26.79 -0.18
C LEU A 169 -12.39 -26.74 1.00
N GLY A 170 -13.68 -26.55 0.73
CA GLY A 170 -14.71 -26.43 1.77
C GLY A 170 -14.71 -25.06 2.47
N LEU A 171 -14.10 -24.05 1.87
CA LEU A 171 -14.00 -22.69 2.41
C LEU A 171 -15.00 -21.73 1.74
N ASP A 172 -16.20 -22.21 1.39
CA ASP A 172 -17.24 -21.41 0.71
C ASP A 172 -17.63 -20.14 1.50
N PHE A 173 -17.62 -20.22 2.82
CA PHE A 173 -17.95 -19.09 3.70
C PHE A 173 -16.94 -17.94 3.55
N ILE A 174 -15.66 -18.23 3.25
CA ILE A 174 -14.64 -17.22 2.96
C ILE A 174 -14.68 -16.80 1.48
N ALA A 175 -14.92 -17.73 0.54
CA ALA A 175 -15.01 -17.43 -0.87
C ALA A 175 -16.10 -16.40 -1.22
N LYS A 176 -17.19 -16.38 -0.46
CA LYS A 176 -18.32 -15.44 -0.58
C LYS A 176 -18.09 -14.10 0.12
N LYS A 177 -17.09 -14.00 0.99
CA LYS A 177 -16.76 -12.76 1.72
C LYS A 177 -16.34 -11.67 0.73
N LYS A 178 -16.81 -10.45 0.95
CA LYS A 178 -16.34 -9.28 0.18
C LYS A 178 -14.87 -9.06 0.44
N GLU A 179 -14.14 -8.66 -0.59
CA GLU A 179 -12.74 -8.26 -0.44
C GLU A 179 -12.64 -7.09 0.54
N SER A 180 -11.67 -7.14 1.44
CA SER A 180 -11.33 -6.00 2.29
C SER A 180 -10.84 -4.87 1.40
N MET A 181 -11.61 -3.80 1.31
CA MET A 181 -11.26 -2.59 0.57
C MET A 181 -10.98 -1.50 1.61
N GLY A 182 -9.78 -0.97 1.64
CA GLY A 182 -9.40 0.08 2.57
C GLY A 182 -7.98 -0.09 3.08
N ILE A 183 -7.56 0.81 3.96
CA ILE A 183 -6.30 0.68 4.70
C ILE A 183 -6.42 -0.56 5.58
N CYS A 184 -5.46 -1.47 5.47
CA CYS A 184 -5.37 -2.65 6.32
C CYS A 184 -5.52 -2.22 7.78
N PHE A 185 -6.49 -2.78 8.52
CA PHE A 185 -6.76 -2.60 9.95
C PHE A 185 -7.72 -1.48 10.34
N VAL A 186 -7.83 -0.38 9.60
CA VAL A 186 -8.79 0.70 9.88
C VAL A 186 -10.20 0.31 9.40
N GLY A 187 -10.31 -0.80 8.66
CA GLY A 187 -11.57 -1.33 8.16
C GLY A 187 -12.18 -0.51 7.03
N GLN A 188 -13.40 -0.87 6.61
CA GLN A 188 -14.16 -0.12 5.62
C GLN A 188 -14.73 1.16 6.24
N ARG A 189 -13.96 2.22 6.25
CA ARG A 189 -14.45 3.54 6.64
C ARG A 189 -15.08 4.22 5.43
N LYS A 190 -16.38 4.39 5.46
CA LYS A 190 -17.11 5.12 4.41
C LYS A 190 -16.60 6.56 4.21
N ARG A 191 -15.86 7.10 5.20
CA ARG A 191 -15.32 8.46 5.19
C ARG A 191 -13.98 8.51 5.94
N PHE A 192 -12.91 8.10 5.29
CA PHE A 192 -11.56 8.10 5.88
C PHE A 192 -11.14 9.49 6.39
N ALA A 193 -11.55 10.57 5.71
CA ALA A 193 -11.32 11.94 6.18
C ALA A 193 -11.90 12.21 7.57
N GLN A 194 -13.12 11.69 7.87
CA GLN A 194 -13.72 11.86 9.21
C GLN A 194 -13.00 11.05 10.29
N PHE A 195 -12.32 9.98 9.92
CA PHE A 195 -11.47 9.26 10.84
C PHE A 195 -10.21 10.07 11.17
N LEU A 196 -9.56 10.67 10.17
CA LEU A 196 -8.38 11.53 10.36
C LEU A 196 -8.71 12.80 11.15
N GLU A 197 -9.92 13.35 11.01
CA GLU A 197 -10.40 14.53 11.76
C GLU A 197 -10.34 14.35 13.29
N GLN A 198 -10.36 13.11 13.77
CA GLN A 198 -10.23 12.82 15.22
C GLN A 198 -8.81 13.02 15.75
N TYR A 199 -7.81 13.05 14.84
CA TYR A 199 -6.38 13.08 15.18
C TYR A 199 -5.67 14.32 14.62
N ILE A 200 -6.21 14.95 13.58
CA ILE A 200 -5.58 16.08 12.90
C ILE A 200 -6.48 17.30 13.03
N ASP A 201 -6.01 18.28 13.78
CA ASP A 201 -6.67 19.58 13.92
C ASP A 201 -6.12 20.55 12.85
N GLN A 202 -6.84 20.72 11.76
CA GLN A 202 -6.53 21.69 10.71
C GLN A 202 -7.78 22.53 10.41
N PRO A 203 -7.65 23.88 10.38
CA PRO A 203 -8.79 24.77 10.14
C PRO A 203 -9.28 24.63 8.68
N PRO A 204 -10.56 24.95 8.42
CA PRO A 204 -11.05 25.17 7.08
C PRO A 204 -10.24 26.23 6.33
N GLY A 205 -10.25 26.17 5.00
CA GLY A 205 -9.53 27.11 4.17
C GLY A 205 -10.07 27.22 2.76
N PRO A 206 -9.59 28.21 1.97
CA PRO A 206 -10.12 28.47 0.63
C PRO A 206 -9.72 27.37 -0.35
N VAL A 207 -10.69 27.03 -1.22
CA VAL A 207 -10.46 26.28 -2.45
C VAL A 207 -10.46 27.27 -3.61
N VAL A 208 -9.38 27.29 -4.38
CA VAL A 208 -9.16 28.24 -5.47
C VAL A 208 -8.89 27.54 -6.79
N ASP A 209 -9.16 28.24 -7.90
CA ASP A 209 -8.68 27.85 -9.22
C ASP A 209 -7.23 28.32 -9.47
N LEU A 210 -6.73 28.18 -10.71
CA LEU A 210 -5.36 28.58 -11.06
C LEU A 210 -5.15 30.12 -11.11
N GLU A 211 -6.23 30.89 -11.24
CA GLU A 211 -6.23 32.35 -11.20
C GLU A 211 -6.40 32.90 -9.76
N ASP A 212 -6.28 32.02 -8.74
CA ASP A 212 -6.45 32.32 -7.31
C ASP A 212 -7.87 32.81 -6.93
N LYS A 213 -8.87 32.53 -7.79
CA LYS A 213 -10.26 32.83 -7.50
C LYS A 213 -10.85 31.80 -6.55
N VAL A 214 -11.42 32.25 -5.45
CA VAL A 214 -12.08 31.38 -4.48
C VAL A 214 -13.36 30.80 -5.08
N ILE A 215 -13.47 29.47 -5.10
CA ILE A 215 -14.62 28.72 -5.63
C ILE A 215 -15.26 27.80 -4.61
N GLY A 216 -14.72 27.74 -3.39
CA GLY A 216 -15.25 26.94 -2.31
C GLY A 216 -14.39 27.00 -1.06
N GLU A 217 -14.71 26.11 -0.12
CA GLU A 217 -13.99 25.94 1.14
C GLU A 217 -13.73 24.46 1.38
N HIS A 218 -12.55 24.12 1.91
CA HIS A 218 -12.21 22.77 2.40
C HIS A 218 -12.22 22.71 3.93
N GLN A 219 -12.39 21.51 4.49
CA GLN A 219 -12.45 21.27 5.93
C GLN A 219 -11.14 20.67 6.50
N GLY A 220 -10.01 20.88 5.83
CA GLY A 220 -8.69 20.37 6.16
C GLY A 220 -8.01 19.76 4.94
N LEU A 221 -6.74 20.15 4.68
CA LEU A 221 -5.98 19.70 3.51
C LEU A 221 -5.64 18.19 3.55
N TYR A 222 -5.61 17.58 4.73
CA TYR A 222 -5.40 16.13 4.92
C TYR A 222 -6.45 15.27 4.21
N ALA A 223 -7.67 15.80 4.03
CA ALA A 223 -8.79 15.08 3.41
C ALA A 223 -8.67 14.93 1.88
N TYR A 224 -7.68 15.57 1.27
CA TYR A 224 -7.53 15.66 -0.18
C TYR A 224 -6.26 15.00 -0.68
N THR A 225 -6.34 14.42 -1.88
CA THR A 225 -5.20 13.83 -2.59
C THR A 225 -5.09 14.43 -3.97
N ILE A 226 -3.87 14.72 -4.43
CA ILE A 226 -3.60 15.22 -5.77
C ILE A 226 -4.21 14.26 -6.81
N GLY A 227 -4.92 14.83 -7.80
CA GLY A 227 -5.55 14.08 -8.87
C GLY A 227 -6.92 13.48 -8.55
N GLN A 228 -7.42 13.62 -7.31
CA GLN A 228 -8.78 13.20 -6.93
C GLN A 228 -9.80 14.33 -7.10
N ALA A 229 -11.08 13.95 -7.23
CA ALA A 229 -12.17 14.92 -7.25
C ALA A 229 -12.26 15.65 -5.91
N SER A 230 -12.29 16.99 -5.96
CA SER A 230 -12.33 17.85 -4.77
C SER A 230 -13.68 17.86 -4.06
N ARG A 231 -14.74 17.32 -4.70
CA ARG A 231 -16.15 17.38 -4.23
C ARG A 231 -16.70 18.81 -4.11
N ILE A 232 -16.04 19.79 -4.69
CA ILE A 232 -16.53 21.17 -4.78
C ILE A 232 -17.58 21.25 -5.87
N CYS A 233 -18.74 21.82 -5.52
CA CYS A 233 -19.84 22.10 -6.45
C CYS A 233 -19.76 23.56 -6.91
N HIS A 234 -19.03 23.84 -7.98
CA HIS A 234 -18.96 25.16 -8.58
C HIS A 234 -19.05 25.04 -10.10
N GLY A 235 -20.10 25.61 -10.69
CA GLY A 235 -20.39 25.50 -12.13
C GLY A 235 -20.69 24.05 -12.55
N SER A 236 -20.49 23.77 -13.85
CA SER A 236 -20.76 22.47 -14.47
C SER A 236 -19.54 21.51 -14.49
N HIS A 237 -18.41 21.94 -13.97
CA HIS A 237 -17.16 21.20 -14.07
C HIS A 237 -16.94 20.28 -12.87
N LYS A 238 -16.31 19.13 -13.14
CA LYS A 238 -15.74 18.30 -12.10
C LYS A 238 -14.36 18.85 -11.72
N TRP A 239 -14.27 19.45 -10.54
CA TRP A 239 -13.03 20.00 -10.01
C TRP A 239 -12.11 18.92 -9.44
N VAL A 240 -10.83 18.96 -9.80
CA VAL A 240 -9.80 17.99 -9.44
C VAL A 240 -8.68 18.70 -8.69
N VAL A 241 -8.21 18.09 -7.61
CA VAL A 241 -7.12 18.64 -6.79
C VAL A 241 -5.81 18.64 -7.58
N ALA A 242 -5.22 19.82 -7.76
CA ALA A 242 -3.94 20.01 -8.44
C ALA A 242 -2.80 20.24 -7.45
N LYS A 243 -3.01 21.01 -6.38
CA LYS A 243 -1.95 21.36 -5.43
C LYS A 243 -2.53 21.65 -4.04
N LYS A 244 -1.74 21.41 -3.01
CA LYS A 244 -1.98 21.89 -1.64
C LYS A 244 -0.90 22.92 -1.30
N ILE A 245 -1.28 24.09 -0.81
CA ILE A 245 -0.37 25.15 -0.36
C ILE A 245 -0.51 25.24 1.16
N MET A 246 0.34 24.52 1.88
CA MET A 246 0.24 24.38 3.33
C MET A 246 0.44 25.71 4.06
N SER A 247 1.39 26.54 3.60
CA SER A 247 1.68 27.86 4.20
C SER A 247 0.51 28.84 4.15
N GLU A 248 -0.43 28.65 3.20
CA GLU A 248 -1.60 29.50 3.00
C GLU A 248 -2.91 28.78 3.37
N ASN A 249 -2.82 27.54 3.84
CA ASN A 249 -3.98 26.65 4.05
C ASN A 249 -4.95 26.62 2.85
N LYS A 250 -4.38 26.51 1.63
CA LYS A 250 -5.11 26.69 0.36
C LYS A 250 -5.10 25.41 -0.46
N LEU A 251 -6.26 25.04 -1.02
CA LEU A 251 -6.41 23.93 -1.96
C LEU A 251 -6.61 24.48 -3.37
N VAL A 252 -5.67 24.16 -4.27
CA VAL A 252 -5.77 24.55 -5.69
C VAL A 252 -6.41 23.41 -6.48
N VAL A 253 -7.44 23.74 -7.27
CA VAL A 253 -8.17 22.77 -8.08
C VAL A 253 -8.27 23.21 -9.53
N VAL A 254 -8.44 22.26 -10.45
CA VAL A 254 -8.53 22.48 -11.88
C VAL A 254 -9.77 21.78 -12.46
N PRO A 255 -10.35 22.30 -13.56
CA PRO A 255 -11.51 21.70 -14.20
C PRO A 255 -11.10 20.46 -15.00
N GLY A 256 -11.73 19.32 -14.70
CA GLY A 256 -11.52 18.06 -15.44
C GLY A 256 -10.30 17.27 -15.04
N THR A 257 -10.29 16.00 -15.41
CA THR A 257 -9.26 15.01 -15.00
C THR A 257 -8.00 15.04 -15.84
N ASN A 258 -8.02 15.70 -17.00
CA ASN A 258 -6.91 15.74 -17.97
C ASN A 258 -6.32 17.15 -18.11
N HIS A 259 -6.53 18.01 -17.11
CA HIS A 259 -5.97 19.35 -17.14
C HIS A 259 -4.42 19.29 -17.10
N PRO A 260 -3.68 20.10 -17.93
CA PRO A 260 -2.21 20.06 -18.00
C PRO A 260 -1.52 20.22 -16.64
N ALA A 261 -2.04 21.05 -15.76
CA ALA A 261 -1.50 21.25 -14.40
C ALA A 261 -1.51 20.00 -13.49
N LEU A 262 -2.07 18.89 -13.94
CA LEU A 262 -2.02 17.60 -13.25
C LEU A 262 -0.86 16.70 -13.70
N PHE A 263 -0.13 17.08 -14.75
CA PHE A 263 0.91 16.27 -15.36
C PHE A 263 2.29 16.81 -15.01
N HIS A 264 3.20 15.93 -14.64
CA HIS A 264 4.55 16.25 -14.19
C HIS A 264 5.56 15.31 -14.82
N GLN A 265 6.76 15.80 -15.08
CA GLN A 265 7.82 15.05 -15.74
C GLN A 265 8.51 14.07 -14.80
N GLY A 266 8.55 14.38 -13.51
CA GLY A 266 9.26 13.54 -12.57
C GLY A 266 9.08 13.92 -11.12
N CYS A 267 9.84 13.24 -10.27
CA CYS A 267 9.89 13.51 -8.83
C CYS A 267 11.28 13.19 -8.26
N SER A 268 11.62 13.84 -7.15
CA SER A 268 12.64 13.36 -6.24
C SER A 268 12.03 12.43 -5.19
N ALA A 269 12.87 11.58 -4.59
CA ALA A 269 12.45 10.68 -3.54
C ALA A 269 13.42 10.71 -2.35
N ARG A 270 12.86 10.69 -1.15
CA ARG A 270 13.53 10.52 0.14
C ARG A 270 13.37 9.09 0.67
N ASP A 271 14.07 8.74 1.71
CA ASP A 271 13.99 7.44 2.39
C ASP A 271 14.09 6.26 1.41
N TRP A 272 15.05 6.36 0.48
CA TRP A 272 15.22 5.37 -0.59
C TRP A 272 15.70 4.04 -0.06
N VAL A 273 15.05 2.96 -0.46
CA VAL A 273 15.39 1.60 -0.10
C VAL A 273 15.70 0.80 -1.36
N TRP A 274 16.87 0.18 -1.39
CA TRP A 274 17.19 -0.92 -2.28
C TRP A 274 16.89 -2.24 -1.56
N ILE A 275 16.04 -3.09 -2.12
CA ILE A 275 15.66 -4.38 -1.49
C ILE A 275 16.90 -5.23 -1.19
N HIS A 276 17.90 -5.17 -2.05
CA HIS A 276 19.17 -5.89 -1.92
C HIS A 276 20.27 -5.06 -1.22
N HIS A 277 19.91 -4.00 -0.47
CA HIS A 277 20.79 -3.06 0.22
C HIS A 277 21.74 -2.24 -0.68
N GLN A 278 21.89 -2.64 -1.93
CA GLN A 278 22.74 -1.99 -2.92
C GLN A 278 22.00 -1.90 -4.25
N PRO A 279 22.30 -0.88 -5.07
CA PRO A 279 21.80 -0.82 -6.42
C PRO A 279 22.31 -2.02 -7.25
N PRO A 280 21.63 -2.37 -8.35
CA PRO A 280 22.15 -3.30 -9.34
C PRO A 280 23.54 -2.89 -9.84
N ALA A 281 24.35 -3.88 -10.26
CA ALA A 281 25.72 -3.63 -10.71
C ALA A 281 25.80 -2.68 -11.93
N GLU A 282 24.74 -2.63 -12.71
CA GLU A 282 24.60 -1.76 -13.88
C GLU A 282 24.34 -0.30 -13.51
N PHE A 283 23.98 -0.01 -12.25
CA PHE A 283 23.71 1.36 -11.80
C PHE A 283 25.02 2.12 -11.58
N ASN A 284 25.32 3.03 -12.46
CA ASN A 284 26.49 3.92 -12.40
C ASN A 284 26.12 5.38 -12.09
N GLY A 285 25.08 5.59 -11.28
CA GLY A 285 24.48 6.90 -10.98
C GLY A 285 23.27 7.23 -11.84
N GLN A 286 23.01 6.45 -12.88
CA GLN A 286 21.83 6.58 -13.75
C GLN A 286 21.46 5.20 -14.34
N MET A 287 20.17 4.91 -14.51
CA MET A 287 19.69 3.73 -15.22
C MET A 287 18.25 3.91 -15.75
N VAL A 288 17.93 3.20 -16.84
CA VAL A 288 16.54 3.10 -17.34
C VAL A 288 15.80 2.05 -16.55
N ILE A 289 14.60 2.40 -16.11
CA ILE A 289 13.76 1.56 -15.23
C ILE A 289 12.29 1.63 -15.68
N ASP A 290 11.50 0.70 -15.17
CA ASP A 290 10.05 0.86 -15.07
C ASP A 290 9.71 1.47 -13.71
N ALA A 291 8.92 2.54 -13.67
CA ALA A 291 8.55 3.21 -12.42
C ALA A 291 7.03 3.32 -12.25
N GLN A 292 6.58 3.24 -11.02
CA GLN A 292 5.18 3.34 -10.65
C GLN A 292 5.05 4.23 -9.40
N ILE A 293 4.18 5.23 -9.49
CA ILE A 293 3.98 6.22 -8.41
C ILE A 293 2.71 5.95 -7.60
N ARG A 294 1.97 4.92 -7.95
CA ARG A 294 0.68 4.62 -7.30
C ARG A 294 0.29 3.17 -7.54
N TYR A 295 -0.20 2.48 -6.52
CA TYR A 295 -0.77 1.15 -6.69
C TYR A 295 -1.88 1.13 -7.76
N ARG A 296 -1.93 0.08 -8.56
CA ARG A 296 -2.83 -0.13 -9.73
C ARG A 296 -2.56 0.77 -10.95
N GLN A 297 -1.62 1.70 -10.90
CA GLN A 297 -1.14 2.33 -12.12
C GLN A 297 -0.25 1.34 -12.88
N LEU A 298 -0.25 1.40 -14.19
CA LEU A 298 0.75 0.67 -14.97
C LEU A 298 2.11 1.36 -14.77
N PRO A 299 3.18 0.59 -14.68
CA PRO A 299 4.52 1.14 -14.68
C PRO A 299 4.84 1.83 -16.00
N GLU A 300 5.55 2.93 -15.93
CA GLU A 300 5.98 3.72 -17.07
C GLU A 300 7.50 3.75 -17.15
N LYS A 301 8.04 3.87 -18.37
CA LYS A 301 9.48 3.99 -18.57
C LYS A 301 9.99 5.32 -18.02
N ALA A 302 11.06 5.23 -17.25
CA ALA A 302 11.68 6.37 -16.60
C ALA A 302 13.20 6.19 -16.52
N VAL A 303 13.87 7.27 -16.20
CA VAL A 303 15.28 7.29 -15.86
C VAL A 303 15.43 7.57 -14.38
N LEU A 304 16.06 6.64 -13.66
CA LEU A 304 16.52 6.87 -12.29
C LEU A 304 17.89 7.52 -12.33
N SER A 305 18.09 8.57 -11.56
CA SER A 305 19.38 9.21 -11.38
C SER A 305 19.62 9.67 -9.94
N VAL A 306 20.89 9.91 -9.58
CA VAL A 306 21.26 10.51 -8.29
C VAL A 306 21.84 11.89 -8.54
N LYS A 307 21.24 12.92 -7.92
CA LYS A 307 21.70 14.30 -7.95
C LYS A 307 21.67 14.85 -6.53
N ASP A 308 22.77 15.46 -6.09
CA ASP A 308 22.90 16.04 -4.74
C ASP A 308 22.51 15.09 -3.60
N GLY A 309 22.82 13.79 -3.77
CA GLY A 309 22.50 12.73 -2.79
C GLY A 309 21.03 12.31 -2.75
N LYS A 310 20.17 12.86 -3.60
CA LYS A 310 18.76 12.46 -3.75
C LYS A 310 18.55 11.62 -5.00
N TYR A 311 17.63 10.68 -4.92
CA TYR A 311 17.17 9.92 -6.09
C TYR A 311 16.11 10.71 -6.84
N HIS A 312 16.26 10.76 -8.17
CA HIS A 312 15.32 11.40 -9.09
C HIS A 312 14.80 10.38 -10.08
N VAL A 313 13.49 10.38 -10.28
CA VAL A 313 12.80 9.55 -11.27
C VAL A 313 12.17 10.48 -12.30
N GLU A 314 12.68 10.45 -13.51
CA GLU A 314 12.23 11.28 -14.65
C GLU A 314 11.55 10.36 -15.67
N PHE A 315 10.27 10.56 -15.90
CA PHE A 315 9.48 9.75 -16.83
C PHE A 315 9.69 10.21 -18.27
N ASN A 316 9.61 9.27 -19.21
CA ASN A 316 9.71 9.60 -20.63
C ASN A 316 8.56 10.50 -21.08
N GLU A 317 7.37 10.29 -20.54
CA GLU A 317 6.17 11.09 -20.78
C GLU A 317 5.64 11.64 -19.44
N PRO A 318 5.05 12.85 -19.44
CA PRO A 318 4.50 13.42 -18.20
C PRO A 318 3.43 12.51 -17.55
N ILE A 319 3.57 12.27 -16.27
CA ILE A 319 2.69 11.40 -15.49
C ILE A 319 1.67 12.21 -14.72
N ARG A 320 0.41 11.74 -14.77
CA ARG A 320 -0.70 12.41 -14.12
C ARG A 320 -0.66 12.21 -12.61
N ALA A 321 -0.76 13.34 -11.89
CA ALA A 321 -1.03 13.40 -10.45
C ALA A 321 -0.01 12.65 -9.58
N ILE A 322 1.28 12.92 -9.82
CA ILE A 322 2.34 12.54 -8.87
C ILE A 322 2.02 13.25 -7.55
N ALA A 323 2.07 12.53 -6.44
CA ALA A 323 1.70 13.08 -5.13
C ALA A 323 2.82 12.83 -4.11
N ALA A 324 3.30 13.91 -3.50
CA ALA A 324 4.26 13.82 -2.40
C ALA A 324 3.70 13.00 -1.24
N GLY A 325 4.55 12.18 -0.62
CA GLY A 325 4.19 11.21 0.42
C GLY A 325 3.80 9.83 -0.12
N GLN A 326 3.43 9.69 -1.40
CA GLN A 326 3.29 8.37 -2.03
C GLN A 326 4.65 7.74 -2.28
N GLN A 327 4.66 6.43 -2.52
CA GLN A 327 5.88 5.71 -2.89
C GLN A 327 6.10 5.77 -4.41
N VAL A 328 7.32 6.07 -4.85
CA VAL A 328 7.78 5.70 -6.18
C VAL A 328 8.51 4.37 -6.07
N VAL A 329 8.06 3.38 -6.82
CA VAL A 329 8.63 2.03 -6.84
C VAL A 329 9.19 1.76 -8.22
N ILE A 330 10.33 1.09 -8.27
CA ILE A 330 11.06 0.83 -9.51
C ILE A 330 11.30 -0.66 -9.76
N TRP A 331 11.28 -1.03 -11.03
CA TRP A 331 11.53 -2.39 -11.49
C TRP A 331 12.54 -2.43 -12.64
N ASP A 332 13.27 -3.51 -12.71
CA ASP A 332 13.88 -4.02 -13.93
C ASP A 332 13.02 -5.20 -14.41
N ASN A 333 12.20 -4.97 -15.43
CA ASN A 333 11.19 -5.91 -15.92
C ASN A 333 10.25 -6.39 -14.78
N ASP A 334 10.35 -7.65 -14.37
CA ASP A 334 9.57 -8.23 -13.28
C ASP A 334 10.20 -8.04 -11.90
N TRP A 335 11.48 -7.76 -11.83
CA TRP A 335 12.22 -7.63 -10.59
C TRP A 335 12.04 -6.27 -9.96
N CYS A 336 11.38 -6.22 -8.81
CA CYS A 336 11.27 -5.02 -7.99
C CYS A 336 12.62 -4.72 -7.33
N LEU A 337 13.18 -3.57 -7.65
CA LEU A 337 14.49 -3.14 -7.15
C LEU A 337 14.37 -2.41 -5.80
N GLY A 338 13.24 -1.76 -5.56
CA GLY A 338 13.00 -0.92 -4.39
C GLY A 338 12.25 0.37 -4.72
N GLY A 339 12.49 1.41 -3.94
CA GLY A 339 11.85 2.70 -4.15
C GLY A 339 12.05 3.65 -2.98
N GLY A 340 11.38 4.79 -3.02
CA GLY A 340 11.43 5.81 -1.99
C GLY A 340 10.14 6.61 -1.89
N VAL A 341 10.00 7.40 -0.84
CA VAL A 341 8.87 8.30 -0.65
C VAL A 341 9.04 9.52 -1.55
N ILE A 342 8.05 9.81 -2.38
CA ILE A 342 8.03 11.00 -3.25
C ILE A 342 8.10 12.25 -2.38
N ASP A 343 9.10 13.09 -2.64
CA ASP A 343 9.40 14.31 -1.90
C ASP A 343 8.95 15.55 -2.71
N GLU A 344 9.64 15.85 -3.79
CA GLU A 344 9.33 16.98 -4.68
C GLU A 344 8.81 16.46 -6.03
N VAL A 345 7.94 17.25 -6.67
CA VAL A 345 7.31 16.94 -7.96
C VAL A 345 7.59 18.08 -8.93
N TYR A 346 8.04 17.79 -10.16
CA TYR A 346 8.40 18.77 -11.17
C TYR A 346 8.04 18.34 -12.60
#